data_863da2ac9bef865fd959642ab0855a9e
#
_entry.id   863da2ac9bef865fd959642ab0855a9e
#
_cell.length_a   1.000
_cell.length_b   1.000
_cell.length_c   1.000
_cell.angle_alpha   90.00
_cell.angle_beta   90.00
_cell.angle_gamma   90.00
#
_symmetry.space_group_name_H-M   'P 1'
#
loop_
_entity.id
_entity.type
_entity.pdbx_description
1 polymer ?
#
loop_
_entity_poly.entity_id
_entity_poly.type
_entity_poly.pdbx_seq_one_letter_code
_entity_poly.pdbx_strand_id
1 'polypeptide(L)'
;MEKFTVLNGLVAPLDRSNVDTDAIIPKQFLKSIYRTGYGPNCFDEWRYLDKGEPGMDCTKRPLNPDFVLNEPRYQGASILLARKNFGCGSSREHAPWALMQYGFRCVIAPSFADIFYSNSLKNGLLPVMIPELVLDRLFEDCKATPGYKLTVDLDQQLVIEPSGASTHFDVAPFRRWAMMNGFDDIGITLSRNKQAIEEYEAKRLAEKPWLAPTLQQTCLLYTSPSPRDRT
;
A
#
# COMPACT_ATOMS: atom_id res chain seq x y z
N MET A 1 -5.93 -6.55 7.72
CA MET A 1 -5.64 -6.40 6.28
C MET A 1 -6.14 -7.60 5.48
N GLU A 2 -6.18 -7.53 4.15
CA GLU A 2 -6.51 -8.68 3.30
C GLU A 2 -5.37 -9.70 3.31
N LYS A 3 -5.71 -11.01 3.36
CA LYS A 3 -4.72 -12.10 3.32
C LYS A 3 -3.96 -12.10 2.00
N PHE A 4 -2.66 -12.35 2.09
CA PHE A 4 -1.80 -12.57 0.92
C PHE A 4 -1.21 -13.96 0.99
N THR A 5 -1.52 -14.80 0.02
CA THR A 5 -0.95 -16.16 -0.11
C THR A 5 -0.26 -16.30 -1.46
N VAL A 6 -1.04 -16.43 -2.52
CA VAL A 6 -0.57 -16.51 -3.91
C VAL A 6 -1.27 -15.43 -4.72
N LEU A 7 -0.50 -14.67 -5.49
CA LEU A 7 -0.99 -13.64 -6.41
C LEU A 7 -0.57 -14.00 -7.83
N ASN A 8 -1.53 -14.31 -8.71
CA ASN A 8 -1.29 -14.34 -10.14
C ASN A 8 -1.81 -13.04 -10.74
N GLY A 9 -0.91 -12.15 -11.14
CA GLY A 9 -1.25 -10.77 -11.46
C GLY A 9 -0.64 -10.26 -12.76
N LEU A 10 -1.37 -9.35 -13.43
CA LEU A 10 -0.83 -8.55 -14.52
C LEU A 10 0.28 -7.66 -14.00
N VAL A 11 1.34 -7.53 -14.77
CA VAL A 11 2.55 -6.79 -14.42
C VAL A 11 2.58 -5.45 -15.15
N ALA A 12 2.91 -4.38 -14.42
CA ALA A 12 3.19 -3.06 -15.02
C ALA A 12 4.67 -2.66 -14.76
N PRO A 13 5.40 -2.20 -15.80
CA PRO A 13 6.81 -1.86 -15.68
C PRO A 13 7.00 -0.36 -15.42
N LEU A 14 7.34 0.02 -14.20
CA LEU A 14 7.78 1.38 -13.86
C LEU A 14 9.31 1.43 -13.85
N ASP A 15 9.91 1.63 -15.02
CA ASP A 15 11.36 1.60 -15.24
C ASP A 15 12.06 2.87 -14.70
N ARG A 16 11.93 3.10 -13.38
CA ARG A 16 12.48 4.27 -12.67
C ARG A 16 13.14 3.87 -11.36
N SER A 17 14.34 4.38 -11.11
CA SER A 17 15.03 4.30 -9.82
C SER A 17 14.66 5.49 -8.94
N ASN A 18 14.86 5.34 -7.61
CA ASN A 18 14.65 6.40 -6.63
C ASN A 18 13.24 7.01 -6.69
N VAL A 19 12.24 6.17 -6.91
CA VAL A 19 10.84 6.59 -6.84
C VAL A 19 10.53 6.94 -5.39
N ASP A 20 10.38 8.23 -5.11
CA ASP A 20 10.13 8.72 -3.77
C ASP A 20 8.63 8.69 -3.39
N THR A 21 8.36 8.86 -2.12
CA THR A 21 6.98 8.84 -1.62
C THR A 21 6.16 10.05 -2.07
N ASP A 22 6.79 11.18 -2.44
CA ASP A 22 6.08 12.33 -3.01
C ASP A 22 5.68 12.09 -4.47
N ALA A 23 6.48 11.33 -5.23
CA ALA A 23 6.09 10.87 -6.57
C ALA A 23 4.93 9.85 -6.50
N ILE A 24 4.93 8.94 -5.51
CA ILE A 24 3.84 7.97 -5.33
C ILE A 24 2.55 8.67 -4.92
N ILE A 25 2.60 9.58 -3.95
CA ILE A 25 1.45 10.38 -3.49
C ILE A 25 1.91 11.77 -3.08
N PRO A 26 1.62 12.81 -3.89
CA PRO A 26 2.04 14.19 -3.62
C PRO A 26 1.47 14.76 -2.32
N LYS A 27 2.26 15.64 -1.70
CA LYS A 27 2.01 16.18 -0.35
C LYS A 27 0.65 16.86 -0.18
N GLN A 28 0.05 17.45 -1.22
CA GLN A 28 -1.25 18.11 -1.14
C GLN A 28 -2.37 17.15 -0.74
N PHE A 29 -2.27 15.85 -1.09
CA PHE A 29 -3.26 14.84 -0.76
C PHE A 29 -3.15 14.30 0.67
N LEU A 30 -2.07 14.60 1.39
CA LEU A 30 -1.82 14.10 2.74
C LEU A 30 -2.64 14.81 3.83
N LYS A 31 -3.40 15.83 3.47
CA LYS A 31 -4.28 16.57 4.40
C LYS A 31 -5.53 15.78 4.81
N SER A 32 -5.86 14.70 4.10
CA SER A 32 -7.00 13.85 4.43
C SER A 32 -6.77 13.10 5.74
N ILE A 33 -7.79 13.05 6.58
CA ILE A 33 -7.82 12.23 7.81
C ILE A 33 -8.26 10.79 7.56
N TYR A 34 -8.73 10.49 6.36
CA TYR A 34 -9.19 9.16 5.97
C TYR A 34 -8.02 8.31 5.44
N ARG A 35 -8.15 6.99 5.58
CA ARG A 35 -7.20 6.02 5.01
C ARG A 35 -7.56 5.58 3.58
N THR A 36 -8.59 6.15 2.99
CA THR A 36 -9.12 5.80 1.68
C THR A 36 -9.20 7.03 0.77
N GLY A 37 -9.31 6.80 -0.56
CA GLY A 37 -9.42 7.86 -1.56
C GLY A 37 -8.09 8.26 -2.22
N TYR A 38 -7.00 7.52 -1.97
CA TYR A 38 -5.66 7.85 -2.53
C TYR A 38 -5.38 7.22 -3.89
N GLY A 39 -6.07 6.13 -4.26
CA GLY A 39 -5.84 5.42 -5.52
C GLY A 39 -5.91 6.29 -6.77
N PRO A 40 -6.93 7.13 -6.93
CA PRO A 40 -7.03 8.05 -8.07
C PRO A 40 -5.86 9.02 -8.19
N ASN A 41 -5.22 9.38 -7.07
CA ASN A 41 -4.09 10.31 -7.00
C ASN A 41 -2.72 9.61 -6.90
N CYS A 42 -2.69 8.29 -7.07
CA CYS A 42 -1.44 7.53 -7.12
C CYS A 42 -0.64 7.94 -8.34
N PHE A 43 0.64 8.32 -8.15
CA PHE A 43 1.51 8.90 -9.18
C PHE A 43 0.90 10.13 -9.87
N ASP A 44 0.20 10.99 -9.15
CA ASP A 44 -0.59 12.10 -9.68
C ASP A 44 0.19 12.98 -10.66
N GLU A 45 1.38 13.43 -10.30
CA GLU A 45 2.23 14.33 -11.12
C GLU A 45 2.75 13.66 -12.41
N TRP A 46 2.76 12.34 -12.46
CA TRP A 46 3.20 11.60 -13.66
C TRP A 46 2.03 11.13 -14.51
N ARG A 47 0.88 10.84 -13.85
CA ARG A 47 -0.31 10.32 -14.53
C ARG A 47 -1.13 11.37 -15.26
N TYR A 48 -1.12 12.60 -14.77
CA TYR A 48 -1.96 13.67 -15.31
C TYR A 48 -1.12 14.81 -15.87
N LEU A 49 -1.67 15.52 -16.86
CA LEU A 49 -1.04 16.70 -17.46
C LEU A 49 -1.32 17.98 -16.67
N ASP A 50 -2.35 17.97 -15.82
CA ASP A 50 -2.74 19.07 -14.94
C ASP A 50 -2.29 18.80 -13.50
N LYS A 51 -2.26 19.85 -12.69
CA LYS A 51 -1.95 19.71 -11.26
C LYS A 51 -3.16 19.25 -10.49
N GLY A 52 -3.03 18.13 -9.73
CA GLY A 52 -4.06 17.60 -8.87
C GLY A 52 -4.27 18.42 -7.60
N GLU A 53 -5.54 18.59 -7.23
CA GLU A 53 -5.97 19.19 -5.96
C GLU A 53 -6.90 18.22 -5.22
N PRO A 54 -6.92 18.24 -3.87
CA PRO A 54 -7.84 17.42 -3.10
C PRO A 54 -9.31 17.66 -3.46
N GLY A 55 -10.05 16.57 -3.70
CA GLY A 55 -11.48 16.65 -4.07
C GLY A 55 -11.77 16.80 -5.56
N MET A 56 -10.74 16.88 -6.42
CA MET A 56 -10.95 16.87 -7.86
C MET A 56 -11.49 15.53 -8.36
N ASP A 57 -12.38 15.59 -9.35
CA ASP A 57 -12.85 14.41 -10.07
C ASP A 57 -11.78 13.93 -11.06
N CYS A 58 -11.00 12.94 -10.63
CA CYS A 58 -9.90 12.40 -11.42
C CYS A 58 -10.33 11.75 -12.74
N THR A 59 -11.63 11.40 -12.90
CA THR A 59 -12.14 10.78 -14.15
C THR A 59 -12.18 11.76 -15.33
N LYS A 60 -12.17 13.06 -15.04
CA LYS A 60 -12.24 14.14 -16.05
C LYS A 60 -10.87 14.77 -16.34
N ARG A 61 -9.84 14.36 -15.62
CA ARG A 61 -8.51 14.95 -15.76
C ARG A 61 -7.79 14.42 -17.01
N PRO A 62 -7.01 15.25 -17.70
CA PRO A 62 -6.25 14.85 -18.87
C PRO A 62 -5.12 13.90 -18.46
N LEU A 63 -5.17 12.67 -18.97
CA LEU A 63 -4.13 11.68 -18.73
C LEU A 63 -2.87 11.99 -19.53
N ASN A 64 -1.71 11.81 -18.93
CA ASN A 64 -0.42 11.86 -19.60
C ASN A 64 -0.22 10.60 -20.44
N PRO A 65 -0.20 10.66 -21.77
CA PRO A 65 -0.06 9.49 -22.65
C PRO A 65 1.32 8.83 -22.53
N ASP A 66 2.34 9.58 -22.09
CA ASP A 66 3.71 9.07 -21.98
C ASP A 66 3.97 8.31 -20.66
N PHE A 67 2.99 8.28 -19.75
CA PHE A 67 3.15 7.57 -18.50
C PHE A 67 2.66 6.13 -18.61
N VAL A 68 3.56 5.19 -18.36
CA VAL A 68 3.37 3.74 -18.57
C VAL A 68 2.10 3.19 -17.92
N LEU A 69 1.72 3.64 -16.72
CA LEU A 69 0.52 3.15 -16.04
C LEU A 69 -0.80 3.66 -16.66
N ASN A 70 -0.74 4.62 -17.60
CA ASN A 70 -1.89 5.07 -18.38
C ASN A 70 -2.09 4.26 -19.66
N GLU A 71 -1.11 3.44 -20.05
CA GLU A 71 -1.26 2.55 -21.22
C GLU A 71 -2.36 1.51 -20.96
N PRO A 72 -3.31 1.32 -21.90
CA PRO A 72 -4.42 0.36 -21.73
C PRO A 72 -3.97 -1.06 -21.43
N ARG A 73 -2.81 -1.49 -21.94
CA ARG A 73 -2.26 -2.84 -21.72
C ARG A 73 -1.89 -3.14 -20.26
N TYR A 74 -1.70 -2.12 -19.42
CA TYR A 74 -1.34 -2.25 -18.02
C TYR A 74 -2.49 -1.93 -17.06
N GLN A 75 -3.67 -1.61 -17.58
CA GLN A 75 -4.84 -1.35 -16.73
C GLN A 75 -5.22 -2.61 -15.96
N GLY A 76 -5.48 -2.43 -14.65
CA GLY A 76 -5.77 -3.55 -13.74
C GLY A 76 -4.53 -4.35 -13.31
N ALA A 77 -3.31 -3.85 -13.56
CA ALA A 77 -2.10 -4.47 -13.06
C ALA A 77 -2.10 -4.51 -11.53
N SER A 78 -1.74 -5.67 -10.98
CA SER A 78 -1.65 -5.92 -9.54
C SER A 78 -0.20 -6.11 -9.05
N ILE A 79 0.74 -6.21 -9.99
CA ILE A 79 2.17 -6.31 -9.71
C ILE A 79 2.88 -5.15 -10.41
N LEU A 80 3.69 -4.40 -9.65
CA LEU A 80 4.51 -3.31 -10.15
C LEU A 80 5.97 -3.73 -10.16
N LEU A 81 6.64 -3.66 -11.31
CA LEU A 81 8.11 -3.72 -11.37
C LEU A 81 8.67 -2.32 -11.23
N ALA A 82 9.69 -2.15 -10.39
CA ALA A 82 10.37 -0.89 -10.20
C ALA A 82 11.89 -1.08 -10.06
N ARG A 83 12.66 -0.01 -10.24
CA ARG A 83 14.10 -0.04 -10.05
C ARG A 83 14.47 0.17 -8.59
N LYS A 84 15.79 0.23 -8.32
CA LYS A 84 16.37 0.34 -6.98
C LYS A 84 15.87 1.54 -6.19
N ASN A 85 15.90 1.39 -4.85
CA ASN A 85 15.59 2.43 -3.88
C ASN A 85 14.14 2.96 -4.02
N PHE A 86 13.20 2.04 -4.21
CA PHE A 86 11.78 2.39 -4.34
C PHE A 86 11.19 2.80 -2.97
N GLY A 87 10.36 3.84 -2.96
CA GLY A 87 9.72 4.37 -1.76
C GLY A 87 10.66 5.20 -0.88
N CYS A 88 11.73 5.77 -1.45
CA CYS A 88 12.64 6.67 -0.74
C CYS A 88 11.94 7.99 -0.35
N GLY A 89 12.67 8.87 0.34
CA GLY A 89 12.15 10.16 0.81
C GLY A 89 11.44 10.07 2.14
N SER A 90 10.28 10.72 2.27
CA SER A 90 9.58 10.86 3.54
C SER A 90 8.90 9.57 4.01
N SER A 91 8.91 9.37 5.34
CA SER A 91 8.27 8.23 6.01
C SER A 91 6.74 8.36 6.01
N ARG A 92 6.07 7.92 4.94
CA ARG A 92 4.63 8.08 4.79
C ARG A 92 3.92 6.77 4.52
N GLU A 93 2.95 6.44 5.35
CA GLU A 93 2.07 5.28 5.16
C GLU A 93 1.10 5.45 3.99
N HIS A 94 0.86 6.69 3.58
CA HIS A 94 0.00 7.04 2.45
C HIS A 94 0.51 6.45 1.11
N ALA A 95 1.83 6.29 0.94
CA ALA A 95 2.38 5.72 -0.28
C ALA A 95 1.97 4.26 -0.50
N PRO A 96 2.11 3.32 0.47
CA PRO A 96 1.50 1.99 0.35
C PRO A 96 -0.02 2.03 0.15
N TRP A 97 -0.75 2.92 0.84
CA TRP A 97 -2.21 3.03 0.65
C TRP A 97 -2.58 3.46 -0.77
N ALA A 98 -1.87 4.43 -1.33
CA ALA A 98 -2.10 4.89 -2.69
C ALA A 98 -1.87 3.77 -3.72
N LEU A 99 -0.77 3.02 -3.59
CA LEU A 99 -0.46 1.87 -4.46
C LEU A 99 -1.52 0.78 -4.36
N MET A 100 -1.92 0.41 -3.15
CA MET A 100 -2.94 -0.62 -2.94
C MET A 100 -4.31 -0.21 -3.49
N GLN A 101 -4.72 1.03 -3.26
CA GLN A 101 -6.00 1.55 -3.75
C GLN A 101 -5.99 1.82 -5.26
N TYR A 102 -4.81 1.96 -5.87
CA TYR A 102 -4.67 1.94 -7.32
C TYR A 102 -4.87 0.54 -7.90
N GLY A 103 -4.57 -0.51 -7.14
CA GLY A 103 -4.76 -1.90 -7.52
C GLY A 103 -3.53 -2.80 -7.29
N PHE A 104 -2.39 -2.23 -6.92
CA PHE A 104 -1.19 -3.04 -6.69
C PHE A 104 -1.27 -3.80 -5.37
N ARG A 105 -0.89 -5.07 -5.42
CA ARG A 105 -0.75 -5.97 -4.27
C ARG A 105 0.71 -6.35 -4.00
N CYS A 106 1.54 -6.22 -5.02
CA CYS A 106 2.96 -6.55 -4.97
C CYS A 106 3.78 -5.51 -5.71
N VAL A 107 4.92 -5.15 -5.16
CA VAL A 107 5.96 -4.35 -5.84
C VAL A 107 7.25 -5.15 -5.84
N ILE A 108 7.85 -5.33 -7.01
CA ILE A 108 9.10 -6.08 -7.19
C ILE A 108 10.20 -5.08 -7.57
N ALA A 109 11.27 -5.03 -6.80
CA ALA A 109 12.40 -4.12 -7.01
C ALA A 109 13.71 -4.71 -6.46
N PRO A 110 14.88 -4.22 -6.88
CA PRO A 110 16.17 -4.67 -6.32
C PRO A 110 16.37 -4.20 -4.88
N SER A 111 15.79 -3.06 -4.50
CA SER A 111 15.84 -2.53 -3.14
C SER A 111 14.72 -1.52 -2.87
N PHE A 112 14.38 -1.39 -1.60
CA PHE A 112 13.38 -0.46 -1.08
C PHE A 112 14.00 0.40 0.03
N ALA A 113 13.41 1.58 0.26
CA ALA A 113 13.67 2.30 1.51
C ALA A 113 13.07 1.55 2.70
N ASP A 114 13.80 1.46 3.81
CA ASP A 114 13.45 0.63 4.97
C ASP A 114 12.08 0.91 5.53
N ILE A 115 11.71 2.20 5.66
CA ILE A 115 10.43 2.60 6.20
C ILE A 115 9.30 2.26 5.24
N PHE A 116 9.47 2.47 3.93
CA PHE A 116 8.50 2.07 2.93
C PHE A 116 8.28 0.55 2.95
N TYR A 117 9.36 -0.24 3.00
CA TYR A 117 9.32 -1.70 3.10
C TYR A 117 8.51 -2.16 4.32
N SER A 118 8.82 -1.59 5.49
CA SER A 118 8.11 -1.92 6.73
C SER A 118 6.63 -1.53 6.69
N ASN A 119 6.32 -0.32 6.21
CA ASN A 119 4.93 0.15 6.10
C ASN A 119 4.12 -0.66 5.09
N SER A 120 4.74 -1.08 3.98
CA SER A 120 4.09 -1.93 2.97
C SER A 120 3.62 -3.24 3.57
N LEU A 121 4.51 -3.97 4.27
CA LEU A 121 4.17 -5.23 4.92
C LEU A 121 3.07 -5.09 5.99
N LYS A 122 3.06 -3.97 6.74
CA LYS A 122 2.03 -3.70 7.76
C LYS A 122 0.65 -3.43 7.17
N ASN A 123 0.60 -2.93 5.95
CA ASN A 123 -0.65 -2.58 5.27
C ASN A 123 -1.16 -3.65 4.30
N GLY A 124 -0.34 -4.68 3.98
CA GLY A 124 -0.72 -5.78 3.10
C GLY A 124 -0.28 -5.61 1.64
N LEU A 125 0.61 -4.65 1.36
CA LEU A 125 1.35 -4.56 0.11
C LEU A 125 2.64 -5.38 0.26
N LEU A 126 2.88 -6.34 -0.62
CA LEU A 126 4.08 -7.19 -0.58
C LEU A 126 5.25 -6.55 -1.36
N PRO A 127 6.31 -6.04 -0.70
CA PRO A 127 7.54 -5.65 -1.35
C PRO A 127 8.44 -6.88 -1.53
N VAL A 128 8.79 -7.19 -2.77
CA VAL A 128 9.63 -8.33 -3.15
C VAL A 128 10.97 -7.84 -3.65
N MET A 129 12.06 -8.28 -3.01
CA MET A 129 13.42 -7.96 -3.43
C MET A 129 13.99 -9.11 -4.27
N ILE A 130 14.43 -8.80 -5.50
CA ILE A 130 15.10 -9.74 -6.39
C ILE A 130 16.36 -9.09 -6.99
N PRO A 131 17.33 -9.90 -7.47
CA PRO A 131 18.52 -9.39 -8.13
C PRO A 131 18.19 -8.53 -9.36
N GLU A 132 18.94 -7.45 -9.57
CA GLU A 132 18.72 -6.49 -10.67
C GLU A 132 18.76 -7.18 -12.05
N LEU A 133 19.67 -8.14 -12.24
CA LEU A 133 19.79 -8.90 -13.49
C LEU A 133 18.51 -9.70 -13.83
N VAL A 134 17.85 -10.27 -12.82
CA VAL A 134 16.57 -10.96 -13.03
C VAL A 134 15.48 -9.96 -13.35
N LEU A 135 15.46 -8.85 -12.63
CA LEU A 135 14.49 -7.78 -12.85
C LEU A 135 14.60 -7.19 -14.26
N ASP A 136 15.81 -6.99 -14.80
CA ASP A 136 16.02 -6.51 -16.18
C ASP A 136 15.33 -7.41 -17.19
N ARG A 137 15.49 -8.72 -17.04
CA ARG A 137 14.80 -9.69 -17.89
C ARG A 137 13.27 -9.59 -17.77
N LEU A 138 12.76 -9.48 -16.55
CA LEU A 138 11.32 -9.31 -16.32
C LEU A 138 10.77 -8.02 -16.95
N PHE A 139 11.55 -6.94 -16.98
CA PHE A 139 11.18 -5.71 -17.69
C PHE A 139 11.07 -5.94 -19.19
N GLU A 140 12.05 -6.62 -19.79
CA GLU A 140 12.04 -6.93 -21.24
C GLU A 140 10.87 -7.85 -21.60
N ASP A 141 10.64 -8.92 -20.84
CA ASP A 141 9.53 -9.84 -21.04
C ASP A 141 8.17 -9.13 -20.90
N CYS A 142 8.02 -8.27 -19.92
CA CYS A 142 6.81 -7.49 -19.70
C CYS A 142 6.54 -6.51 -20.86
N LYS A 143 7.59 -5.86 -21.39
CA LYS A 143 7.47 -4.96 -22.55
C LYS A 143 7.14 -5.74 -23.83
N ALA A 144 7.78 -6.90 -24.03
CA ALA A 144 7.61 -7.72 -25.23
C ALA A 144 6.24 -8.43 -25.28
N THR A 145 5.69 -8.83 -24.12
CA THR A 145 4.49 -9.67 -24.05
C THR A 145 3.29 -8.92 -23.52
N PRO A 146 2.29 -8.55 -24.35
CA PRO A 146 1.03 -7.98 -23.87
C PRO A 146 0.33 -8.93 -22.90
N GLY A 147 -0.14 -8.40 -21.77
CA GLY A 147 -0.81 -9.20 -20.74
C GLY A 147 0.13 -10.09 -19.92
N TYR A 148 1.42 -9.76 -19.86
CA TYR A 148 2.42 -10.49 -19.07
C TYR A 148 2.02 -10.59 -17.61
N LYS A 149 2.03 -11.81 -17.07
CA LYS A 149 1.64 -12.11 -15.69
C LYS A 149 2.77 -12.81 -14.97
N LEU A 150 2.87 -12.53 -13.68
CA LEU A 150 3.71 -13.27 -12.75
C LEU A 150 2.85 -13.92 -11.68
N THR A 151 3.32 -15.04 -11.15
CA THR A 151 2.77 -15.63 -9.93
C THR A 151 3.73 -15.38 -8.78
N VAL A 152 3.26 -14.70 -7.74
CA VAL A 152 4.03 -14.43 -6.52
C VAL A 152 3.44 -15.29 -5.43
N ASP A 153 4.20 -16.28 -4.96
CA ASP A 153 3.84 -17.19 -3.88
C ASP A 153 4.58 -16.77 -2.61
N LEU A 154 3.82 -16.28 -1.63
CA LEU A 154 4.40 -15.83 -0.36
C LEU A 154 4.75 -16.99 0.57
N ASP A 155 4.06 -18.12 0.47
CA ASP A 155 4.37 -19.29 1.31
C ASP A 155 5.68 -19.95 0.88
N GLN A 156 5.85 -20.14 -0.42
CA GLN A 156 7.11 -20.67 -0.97
C GLN A 156 8.19 -19.61 -1.15
N GLN A 157 7.84 -18.33 -1.04
CA GLN A 157 8.72 -17.18 -1.29
C GLN A 157 9.32 -17.20 -2.70
N LEU A 158 8.47 -17.44 -3.71
CA LEU A 158 8.86 -17.54 -5.11
C LEU A 158 8.12 -16.52 -5.99
N VAL A 159 8.85 -15.90 -6.89
CA VAL A 159 8.31 -15.24 -8.08
C VAL A 159 8.43 -16.21 -9.24
N ILE A 160 7.31 -16.61 -9.85
CA ILE A 160 7.25 -17.61 -10.90
C ILE A 160 6.81 -16.93 -12.19
N GLU A 161 7.61 -17.13 -13.24
CA GLU A 161 7.38 -16.62 -14.58
C GLU A 161 6.46 -17.57 -15.39
N PRO A 162 5.81 -17.09 -16.47
CA PRO A 162 5.04 -17.97 -17.36
C PRO A 162 5.85 -19.11 -17.98
N SER A 163 7.16 -18.93 -18.12
CA SER A 163 8.10 -19.97 -18.57
C SER A 163 8.29 -21.13 -17.58
N GLY A 164 7.83 -20.96 -16.33
CA GLY A 164 8.11 -21.88 -15.23
C GLY A 164 9.41 -21.57 -14.49
N ALA A 165 10.21 -20.60 -14.95
CA ALA A 165 11.36 -20.13 -14.18
C ALA A 165 10.91 -19.48 -12.89
N SER A 166 11.68 -19.67 -11.82
CA SER A 166 11.34 -19.12 -10.50
C SER A 166 12.54 -18.43 -9.87
N THR A 167 12.25 -17.36 -9.13
CA THR A 167 13.23 -16.59 -8.38
C THR A 167 12.81 -16.52 -6.92
N HIS A 168 13.71 -16.90 -6.02
CA HIS A 168 13.46 -16.84 -4.59
C HIS A 168 13.60 -15.41 -4.05
N PHE A 169 12.76 -15.06 -3.08
CA PHE A 169 12.86 -13.82 -2.30
C PHE A 169 12.66 -14.09 -0.82
N ASP A 170 13.20 -13.23 0.03
CA ASP A 170 13.11 -13.40 1.47
C ASP A 170 12.13 -12.41 2.09
N VAL A 171 11.28 -12.92 2.99
CA VAL A 171 10.45 -12.12 3.90
C VAL A 171 10.62 -12.67 5.32
N ALA A 172 10.86 -11.77 6.29
CA ALA A 172 11.00 -12.17 7.69
C ALA A 172 9.83 -13.05 8.14
N PRO A 173 10.08 -14.20 8.82
CA PRO A 173 9.06 -15.22 9.10
C PRO A 173 7.82 -14.65 9.81
N PHE A 174 8.00 -13.73 10.74
CA PHE A 174 6.90 -13.09 11.45
C PHE A 174 6.03 -12.24 10.52
N ARG A 175 6.62 -11.46 9.59
CA ARG A 175 5.89 -10.63 8.63
C ARG A 175 5.17 -11.50 7.59
N ARG A 176 5.82 -12.57 7.12
CA ARG A 176 5.20 -13.57 6.25
C ARG A 176 3.95 -14.16 6.89
N TRP A 177 4.06 -14.64 8.13
CA TRP A 177 2.93 -15.17 8.89
C TRP A 177 1.80 -14.15 9.04
N ALA A 178 2.11 -12.90 9.39
CA ALA A 178 1.12 -11.84 9.57
C ALA A 178 0.35 -11.55 8.26
N MET A 179 1.06 -11.43 7.13
CA MET A 179 0.44 -11.20 5.82
C MET A 179 -0.42 -12.38 5.36
N MET A 180 0.05 -13.63 5.53
CA MET A 180 -0.71 -14.83 5.16
C MET A 180 -2.00 -14.96 5.97
N ASN A 181 -2.02 -14.49 7.21
CA ASN A 181 -3.19 -14.53 8.07
C ASN A 181 -4.05 -13.25 8.03
N GLY A 182 -3.60 -12.21 7.34
CA GLY A 182 -4.32 -10.95 7.22
C GLY A 182 -4.28 -10.08 8.47
N PHE A 183 -3.28 -10.25 9.33
CA PHE A 183 -3.12 -9.49 10.56
C PHE A 183 -2.26 -8.24 10.36
N ASP A 184 -2.78 -7.09 10.75
CA ASP A 184 -2.00 -5.90 11.04
C ASP A 184 -1.45 -5.92 12.48
N ASP A 185 -0.65 -4.93 12.86
CA ASP A 185 -0.04 -4.87 14.19
C ASP A 185 -1.12 -4.83 15.31
N ILE A 186 -2.28 -4.21 15.07
CA ILE A 186 -3.40 -4.18 16.01
C ILE A 186 -4.07 -5.55 16.10
N GLY A 187 -4.37 -6.18 14.97
CA GLY A 187 -4.96 -7.51 14.91
C GLY A 187 -4.10 -8.57 15.59
N ILE A 188 -2.76 -8.46 15.46
CA ILE A 188 -1.81 -9.33 16.16
C ILE A 188 -1.93 -9.15 17.68
N THR A 189 -1.93 -7.90 18.15
CA THR A 189 -2.06 -7.58 19.57
C THR A 189 -3.37 -8.12 20.15
N LEU A 190 -4.49 -7.86 19.47
CA LEU A 190 -5.80 -8.32 19.88
C LEU A 190 -5.89 -9.85 19.90
N SER A 191 -5.34 -10.54 18.88
CA SER A 191 -5.40 -12.00 18.82
C SER A 191 -4.57 -12.70 19.92
N ARG A 192 -3.41 -12.12 20.27
CA ARG A 192 -2.48 -12.71 21.24
C ARG A 192 -2.83 -12.38 22.69
N ASN A 193 -3.40 -11.20 22.94
CA ASN A 193 -3.57 -10.67 24.29
C ASN A 193 -5.03 -10.38 24.63
N LYS A 194 -5.99 -10.96 23.88
CA LYS A 194 -7.42 -10.69 24.04
C LYS A 194 -7.88 -10.78 25.49
N GLN A 195 -7.58 -11.88 26.15
CA GLN A 195 -7.98 -12.12 27.53
C GLN A 195 -7.38 -11.07 28.49
N ALA A 196 -6.08 -10.80 28.37
CA ALA A 196 -5.42 -9.82 29.23
C ALA A 196 -5.96 -8.40 29.03
N ILE A 197 -6.37 -8.04 27.80
CA ILE A 197 -7.02 -6.78 27.49
C ILE A 197 -8.39 -6.72 28.13
N GLU A 198 -9.22 -7.75 27.98
CA GLU A 198 -10.57 -7.82 28.56
C GLU A 198 -10.53 -7.75 30.10
N GLU A 199 -9.61 -8.46 30.75
CA GLU A 199 -9.40 -8.41 32.20
C GLU A 199 -8.97 -7.01 32.68
N TYR A 200 -8.03 -6.38 31.96
CA TYR A 200 -7.60 -5.02 32.25
C TYR A 200 -8.73 -4.01 32.09
N GLU A 201 -9.48 -4.08 30.99
CA GLU A 201 -10.62 -3.18 30.73
C GLU A 201 -11.70 -3.32 31.80
N ALA A 202 -12.09 -4.54 32.17
CA ALA A 202 -13.07 -4.80 33.21
C ALA A 202 -12.65 -4.18 34.54
N LYS A 203 -11.39 -4.40 34.97
CA LYS A 203 -10.84 -3.79 36.19
C LYS A 203 -10.81 -2.27 36.10
N ARG A 204 -10.34 -1.73 34.98
CA ARG A 204 -10.20 -0.29 34.76
C ARG A 204 -11.54 0.42 34.77
N LEU A 205 -12.56 -0.14 34.14
CA LEU A 205 -13.91 0.41 34.07
C LEU A 205 -14.62 0.33 35.44
N ALA A 206 -14.35 -0.71 36.24
CA ALA A 206 -14.85 -0.79 37.60
C ALA A 206 -14.27 0.30 38.51
N GLU A 207 -12.95 0.57 38.38
CA GLU A 207 -12.27 1.66 39.15
C GLU A 207 -12.63 3.06 38.62
N LYS A 208 -12.88 3.20 37.32
CA LYS A 208 -13.09 4.47 36.62
C LYS A 208 -14.28 4.40 35.66
N PRO A 209 -15.53 4.33 36.18
CA PRO A 209 -16.74 4.15 35.35
C PRO A 209 -16.94 5.24 34.27
N TRP A 210 -16.40 6.43 34.48
CA TRP A 210 -16.48 7.54 33.52
C TRP A 210 -15.66 7.32 32.24
N LEU A 211 -14.79 6.31 32.20
CA LEU A 211 -14.06 5.91 30.99
C LEU A 211 -14.86 4.95 30.11
N ALA A 212 -15.99 4.43 30.59
CA ALA A 212 -16.87 3.62 29.75
C ALA A 212 -17.33 4.45 28.55
N PRO A 213 -17.14 3.99 27.31
CA PRO A 213 -17.51 4.76 26.15
C PRO A 213 -19.04 4.90 26.05
N THR A 214 -19.56 6.03 26.46
CA THR A 214 -20.87 6.48 26.02
C THR A 214 -20.73 7.01 24.59
N LEU A 215 -20.58 6.08 23.63
CA LEU A 215 -20.32 6.35 22.21
C LEU A 215 -21.31 7.34 21.58
N GLN A 216 -22.52 7.50 22.13
CA GLN A 216 -23.51 8.45 21.64
C GLN A 216 -23.33 9.89 22.19
N GLN A 217 -22.79 10.06 23.37
CA GLN A 217 -22.64 11.42 23.97
C GLN A 217 -21.32 12.11 23.57
N THR A 218 -20.25 11.35 23.34
CA THR A 218 -18.95 11.93 22.97
C THR A 218 -18.97 12.50 21.53
N CYS A 219 -19.76 11.92 20.63
CA CYS A 219 -19.87 12.40 19.26
C CYS A 219 -20.66 13.72 19.17
N LEU A 220 -21.65 13.93 20.03
CA LEU A 220 -22.47 15.16 20.05
C LEU A 220 -21.73 16.37 20.67
N LEU A 221 -20.81 16.14 21.61
CA LEU A 221 -19.98 17.19 22.19
C LEU A 221 -18.93 17.74 21.23
N TYR A 222 -18.42 16.91 20.32
CA TYR A 222 -17.42 17.31 19.34
C TYR A 222 -17.99 18.01 18.10
N THR A 223 -19.28 17.87 17.84
CA THR A 223 -19.98 18.51 16.70
C THR A 223 -20.64 19.83 17.08
N SER A 224 -20.62 20.24 18.35
CA SER A 224 -21.09 21.56 18.78
C SER A 224 -20.01 22.60 18.49
N PRO A 225 -20.28 23.63 17.68
CA PRO A 225 -19.30 24.69 17.45
C PRO A 225 -18.94 25.33 18.79
N SER A 226 -17.64 25.55 19.02
CA SER A 226 -17.14 26.27 20.18
C SER A 226 -17.80 27.67 20.25
N PRO A 227 -18.09 28.20 21.42
CA PRO A 227 -18.57 29.59 21.55
C PRO A 227 -17.63 30.61 20.89
N ARG A 228 -16.37 30.27 20.62
CA ARG A 228 -15.39 31.08 19.89
C ARG A 228 -15.57 31.09 18.39
N ASP A 229 -16.32 30.13 17.83
CA ASP A 229 -16.54 30.00 16.38
C ASP A 229 -17.81 30.75 15.93
N ARG A 230 -18.39 31.60 16.80
CA ARG A 230 -19.59 32.38 16.55
C ARG A 230 -19.32 33.87 16.25
N THR A 231 -18.13 34.19 15.72
CA THR A 231 -17.84 35.54 15.20
C THR A 231 -17.73 35.55 13.70
#